data_f02e6ba5f84c0e0e1ad5498574049743
#
_entry.id   f02e6ba5f84c0e0e1ad5498574049743
#
_cell.length_a   1.000
_cell.length_b   1.000
_cell.length_c   1.000
_cell.angle_alpha   90.00
_cell.angle_beta   90.00
_cell.angle_gamma   90.00
#
_symmetry.space_group_name_H-M   'P 1'
#
loop_
_entity.id
_entity.type
_entity.pdbx_description
1 polymer ?
#
loop_
_entity_poly.entity_id
_entity_poly.type
_entity_poly.pdbx_seq_one_letter_code
_entity_poly.pdbx_strand_id
1 'polypeptide(L)'
;MGFCIFSVYLLSILKLNHTIMRIPDITIAVDGYSSTGKSTLARLIAQHFDFLYLDSGAMYRGVTLFAQEQGLIAPDNTIDPALEAALEGLDLHFAPGTILHMGERNIEKEIRTMEVSSQVSPIAAVPYVRAWVDRRLHDFAASGRVVMDGRDIGTTVFPNAEIKIFMTARPEVRAQRRFDELVSKGESPVFEEVMKNLQERDYIDSHRETSPLRRAEDAFVLDNSEMGFTDEIAWAEGLIRGKFRLLDAPDAIA
;
A
#
# COMPACT_ATOMS: atom_id res chain seq x y z
N MET A 1 26.48 10.88 -4.47
CA MET A 1 26.42 12.12 -3.66
C MET A 1 25.24 13.05 -4.02
N GLY A 2 24.39 12.71 -5.00
CA GLY A 2 23.29 13.56 -5.48
C GLY A 2 21.91 13.36 -4.81
N PHE A 3 21.69 12.26 -4.10
CA PHE A 3 20.37 11.89 -3.55
C PHE A 3 20.00 12.59 -2.22
N CYS A 4 20.99 13.05 -1.48
CA CYS A 4 20.74 13.68 -0.17
C CYS A 4 20.33 15.16 -0.27
N ILE A 5 20.70 15.85 -1.34
CA ILE A 5 20.45 17.28 -1.53
C ILE A 5 19.00 17.52 -2.02
N PHE A 6 18.46 16.61 -2.83
CA PHE A 6 17.08 16.70 -3.33
C PHE A 6 16.02 16.56 -2.23
N SER A 7 16.28 15.68 -1.25
CA SER A 7 15.36 15.49 -0.10
C SER A 7 15.29 16.72 0.81
N VAL A 8 16.41 17.43 1.00
CA VAL A 8 16.45 18.62 1.86
C VAL A 8 15.83 19.85 1.17
N TYR A 9 15.98 19.96 -0.16
CA TYR A 9 15.35 21.05 -0.93
C TYR A 9 13.82 20.88 -1.04
N LEU A 10 13.33 19.65 -1.21
CA LEU A 10 11.88 19.36 -1.21
C LEU A 10 11.26 19.69 0.17
N LEU A 11 11.96 19.34 1.26
CA LEU A 11 11.54 19.67 2.62
C LEU A 11 11.57 21.18 2.93
N SER A 12 12.47 21.95 2.29
CA SER A 12 12.54 23.39 2.52
C SER A 12 11.48 24.17 1.72
N ILE A 13 11.10 23.71 0.54
CA ILE A 13 9.99 24.29 -0.25
C ILE A 13 8.64 23.97 0.41
N LEU A 14 8.49 22.79 1.02
CA LEU A 14 7.28 22.40 1.74
C LEU A 14 7.10 23.10 3.09
N LYS A 15 8.13 23.73 3.64
CA LYS A 15 8.06 24.48 4.92
C LYS A 15 7.61 25.95 4.79
N LEU A 16 7.35 26.43 3.58
CA LEU A 16 7.18 27.88 3.36
C LEU A 16 5.72 28.34 3.21
N ASN A 17 4.71 27.56 3.60
CA ASN A 17 3.36 28.13 3.86
C ASN A 17 2.52 27.12 4.67
N HIS A 18 2.81 26.96 5.96
CA HIS A 18 1.95 26.22 6.86
C HIS A 18 0.80 27.10 7.37
N THR A 19 -0.19 27.35 6.56
CA THR A 19 -1.55 27.32 7.09
C THR A 19 -1.88 25.84 7.21
N ILE A 20 -1.82 25.30 8.43
CA ILE A 20 -2.18 23.89 8.70
C ILE A 20 -3.63 23.70 8.26
N MET A 21 -3.82 23.16 7.06
CA MET A 21 -5.14 22.75 6.61
C MET A 21 -5.63 21.68 7.57
N ARG A 22 -6.62 22.00 8.36
CA ARG A 22 -7.23 21.07 9.29
C ARG A 22 -8.18 20.17 8.51
N ILE A 23 -7.61 19.16 7.85
CA ILE A 23 -8.38 18.06 7.26
C ILE A 23 -9.03 17.30 8.41
N PRO A 24 -10.33 16.99 8.36
CA PRO A 24 -10.97 16.16 9.37
C PRO A 24 -10.31 14.79 9.49
N ASP A 25 -10.57 14.09 10.59
CA ASP A 25 -10.12 12.72 10.77
C ASP A 25 -10.93 11.83 9.84
N ILE A 26 -10.27 11.38 8.77
CA ILE A 26 -10.84 10.59 7.67
C ILE A 26 -9.97 9.39 7.36
N THR A 27 -10.57 8.44 6.68
CA THR A 27 -9.86 7.32 6.05
C THR A 27 -9.70 7.57 4.56
N ILE A 28 -8.48 7.41 4.04
CA ILE A 28 -8.16 7.44 2.63
C ILE A 28 -7.76 6.04 2.19
N ALA A 29 -8.53 5.45 1.29
CA ALA A 29 -8.26 4.15 0.70
C ALA A 29 -7.55 4.31 -0.65
N VAL A 30 -6.42 3.62 -0.84
CA VAL A 30 -5.65 3.64 -2.10
C VAL A 30 -5.53 2.21 -2.64
N ASP A 31 -6.40 1.85 -3.56
CA ASP A 31 -6.42 0.53 -4.19
C ASP A 31 -5.82 0.55 -5.60
N GLY A 32 -5.53 -0.62 -6.14
CA GLY A 32 -5.07 -0.76 -7.53
C GLY A 32 -4.08 -1.91 -7.71
N TYR A 33 -3.61 -2.07 -8.95
CA TYR A 33 -2.76 -3.17 -9.38
C TYR A 33 -1.37 -3.17 -8.74
N SER A 34 -0.66 -4.29 -8.86
CA SER A 34 0.73 -4.42 -8.38
C SER A 34 1.64 -3.40 -9.08
N SER A 35 2.60 -2.85 -8.34
CA SER A 35 3.64 -1.93 -8.86
C SER A 35 3.12 -0.65 -9.55
N THR A 36 1.92 -0.17 -9.19
CA THR A 36 1.41 1.13 -9.63
C THR A 36 1.99 2.31 -8.85
N GLY A 37 2.68 2.08 -7.72
CA GLY A 37 3.18 3.16 -6.88
C GLY A 37 2.25 3.55 -5.71
N LYS A 38 1.19 2.77 -5.45
CA LYS A 38 0.20 3.04 -4.37
C LYS A 38 0.83 3.36 -3.03
N SER A 39 1.76 2.52 -2.57
CA SER A 39 2.41 2.69 -1.27
C SER A 39 3.25 3.98 -1.21
N THR A 40 3.81 4.40 -2.35
CA THR A 40 4.54 5.67 -2.46
C THR A 40 3.57 6.85 -2.33
N LEU A 41 2.50 6.86 -3.12
CA LEU A 41 1.47 7.91 -3.05
C LEU A 41 0.82 7.96 -1.67
N ALA A 42 0.40 6.83 -1.11
CA ALA A 42 -0.23 6.75 0.20
C ALA A 42 0.69 7.31 1.31
N ARG A 43 1.98 6.99 1.24
CA ARG A 43 2.99 7.49 2.19
C ARG A 43 3.22 9.00 2.02
N LEU A 44 3.25 9.50 0.78
CA LEU A 44 3.36 10.93 0.51
C LEU A 44 2.15 11.70 1.02
N ILE A 45 0.93 11.20 0.79
CA ILE A 45 -0.31 11.78 1.35
C ILE A 45 -0.23 11.81 2.88
N ALA A 46 0.14 10.68 3.50
CA ALA A 46 0.24 10.58 4.95
C ALA A 46 1.24 11.60 5.53
N GLN A 47 2.40 11.74 4.92
CA GLN A 47 3.42 12.72 5.32
C GLN A 47 2.98 14.17 5.11
N HIS A 48 2.30 14.45 3.99
CA HIS A 48 1.88 15.80 3.64
C HIS A 48 0.75 16.32 4.53
N PHE A 49 -0.16 15.43 4.91
CA PHE A 49 -1.36 15.79 5.66
C PHE A 49 -1.37 15.31 7.11
N ASP A 50 -0.28 14.74 7.60
CA ASP A 50 -0.14 14.20 8.96
C ASP A 50 -1.18 13.11 9.28
N PHE A 51 -1.22 12.08 8.42
CA PHE A 51 -2.01 10.86 8.61
C PHE A 51 -1.12 9.68 9.01
N LEU A 52 -1.70 8.70 9.69
CA LEU A 52 -1.09 7.38 9.84
C LEU A 52 -1.12 6.64 8.50
N TYR A 53 0.03 6.17 8.03
CA TYR A 53 0.11 5.32 6.85
C TYR A 53 0.11 3.84 7.25
N LEU A 54 -0.70 3.01 6.57
CA LEU A 54 -0.74 1.56 6.74
C LEU A 54 -0.64 0.84 5.39
N ASP A 55 0.35 -0.07 5.27
CA ASP A 55 0.54 -0.96 4.12
C ASP A 55 -0.18 -2.30 4.41
N SER A 56 -1.40 -2.48 3.90
CA SER A 56 -2.12 -3.75 4.08
C SER A 56 -1.39 -4.91 3.42
N GLY A 57 -0.72 -4.66 2.31
CA GLY A 57 0.10 -5.66 1.61
C GLY A 57 1.27 -6.14 2.45
N ALA A 58 1.83 -5.31 3.34
CA ALA A 58 2.87 -5.74 4.26
C ALA A 58 2.33 -6.78 5.25
N MET A 59 1.09 -6.61 5.76
CA MET A 59 0.45 -7.61 6.63
C MET A 59 0.32 -8.97 5.94
N TYR A 60 -0.20 -9.01 4.71
CA TYR A 60 -0.30 -10.27 3.93
C TYR A 60 1.07 -10.89 3.65
N ARG A 61 2.09 -10.07 3.36
CA ARG A 61 3.46 -10.57 3.20
C ARG A 61 4.05 -11.09 4.51
N GLY A 62 3.72 -10.48 5.65
CA GLY A 62 4.11 -10.97 6.97
C GLY A 62 3.52 -12.35 7.26
N VAL A 63 2.22 -12.55 6.95
CA VAL A 63 1.57 -13.87 7.04
C VAL A 63 2.23 -14.87 6.08
N THR A 64 2.60 -14.44 4.87
CA THR A 64 3.28 -15.29 3.89
C THR A 64 4.65 -15.73 4.40
N LEU A 65 5.45 -14.81 4.90
CA LEU A 65 6.76 -15.11 5.50
C LEU A 65 6.61 -16.10 6.66
N PHE A 66 5.67 -15.86 7.55
CA PHE A 66 5.36 -16.78 8.66
C PHE A 66 4.99 -18.17 8.14
N ALA A 67 4.11 -18.26 7.13
CA ALA A 67 3.71 -19.55 6.56
C ALA A 67 4.89 -20.30 5.93
N GLN A 68 5.80 -19.59 5.26
CA GLN A 68 7.04 -20.14 4.71
C GLN A 68 7.96 -20.67 5.81
N GLU A 69 8.21 -19.88 6.85
CA GLU A 69 9.08 -20.26 7.98
C GLU A 69 8.55 -21.47 8.77
N GLN A 70 7.23 -21.62 8.85
CA GLN A 70 6.57 -22.74 9.52
C GLN A 70 6.34 -23.95 8.58
N GLY A 71 6.70 -23.86 7.29
CA GLY A 71 6.45 -24.91 6.31
C GLY A 71 4.96 -25.14 6.02
N LEU A 72 4.13 -24.09 6.21
CA LEU A 72 2.67 -24.12 6.03
C LEU A 72 2.22 -23.67 4.63
N ILE A 73 3.15 -23.36 3.75
CA ILE A 73 2.92 -23.14 2.33
C ILE A 73 4.01 -23.85 1.52
N ALA A 74 3.59 -24.68 0.58
CA ALA A 74 4.50 -25.41 -0.31
C ALA A 74 4.94 -24.54 -1.52
N PRO A 75 6.01 -24.92 -2.24
CA PRO A 75 6.48 -24.20 -3.42
C PRO A 75 5.45 -24.09 -4.56
N ASP A 76 4.49 -25.02 -4.63
CA ASP A 76 3.38 -25.02 -5.58
C ASP A 76 2.18 -24.16 -5.13
N ASN A 77 2.36 -23.39 -4.06
CA ASN A 77 1.33 -22.56 -3.40
C ASN A 77 0.22 -23.37 -2.68
N THR A 78 0.39 -24.66 -2.45
CA THR A 78 -0.52 -25.42 -1.59
C THR A 78 -0.38 -24.92 -0.15
N ILE A 79 -1.48 -24.51 0.44
CA ILE A 79 -1.52 -23.95 1.81
C ILE A 79 -2.03 -25.03 2.76
N ASP A 80 -1.26 -25.31 3.81
CA ASP A 80 -1.65 -26.25 4.86
C ASP A 80 -2.79 -25.66 5.69
N PRO A 81 -3.91 -26.39 5.89
CA PRO A 81 -5.01 -25.94 6.75
C PRO A 81 -4.59 -25.61 8.19
N ALA A 82 -3.48 -26.14 8.68
CA ALA A 82 -2.93 -25.82 9.99
C ALA A 82 -2.53 -24.33 10.12
N LEU A 83 -2.39 -23.60 9.00
CA LEU A 83 -2.12 -22.16 9.02
C LEU A 83 -3.21 -21.39 9.77
N GLU A 84 -4.49 -21.80 9.65
CA GLU A 84 -5.59 -21.14 10.36
C GLU A 84 -5.38 -21.12 11.87
N ALA A 85 -5.06 -22.27 12.45
CA ALA A 85 -4.78 -22.38 13.88
C ALA A 85 -3.48 -21.67 14.28
N ALA A 86 -2.46 -21.70 13.41
CA ALA A 86 -1.17 -21.06 13.68
C ALA A 86 -1.26 -19.52 13.72
N LEU A 87 -2.21 -18.91 13.02
CA LEU A 87 -2.43 -17.46 13.04
C LEU A 87 -2.88 -16.94 14.42
N GLU A 88 -3.51 -17.77 15.25
CA GLU A 88 -3.94 -17.37 16.60
C GLU A 88 -2.76 -16.97 17.50
N GLY A 89 -1.61 -17.59 17.29
CA GLY A 89 -0.37 -17.30 18.04
C GLY A 89 0.57 -16.30 17.36
N LEU A 90 0.22 -15.82 16.17
CA LEU A 90 1.08 -14.92 15.40
C LEU A 90 0.99 -13.49 15.93
N ASP A 91 2.10 -13.00 16.51
CA ASP A 91 2.30 -11.58 16.83
C ASP A 91 2.86 -10.86 15.61
N LEU A 92 1.97 -10.20 14.85
CA LEU A 92 2.32 -9.41 13.68
C LEU A 92 1.71 -8.00 13.85
N HIS A 93 2.56 -6.99 13.96
CA HIS A 93 2.13 -5.62 14.25
C HIS A 93 3.01 -4.56 13.59
N PHE A 94 2.47 -3.35 13.44
CA PHE A 94 3.23 -2.18 13.01
C PHE A 94 3.84 -1.48 14.23
N ALA A 95 5.17 -1.37 14.25
CA ALA A 95 5.92 -0.55 15.20
C ALA A 95 5.85 0.95 14.80
N PRO A 96 6.28 1.88 15.65
CA PRO A 96 6.38 3.30 15.31
C PRO A 96 7.13 3.53 13.99
N GLY A 97 6.57 4.36 13.10
CA GLY A 97 7.07 4.58 11.75
C GLY A 97 6.52 3.61 10.71
N THR A 98 5.48 2.83 11.07
CA THR A 98 4.77 1.89 10.19
C THR A 98 5.62 0.72 9.67
N ILE A 99 6.63 0.32 10.45
CA ILE A 99 7.51 -0.82 10.18
C ILE A 99 6.85 -2.09 10.70
N LEU A 100 6.74 -3.11 9.85
CA LEU A 100 6.13 -4.38 10.23
C LEU A 100 7.09 -5.25 11.05
N HIS A 101 6.62 -5.72 12.19
CA HIS A 101 7.32 -6.61 13.09
C HIS A 101 6.59 -7.94 13.25
N MET A 102 7.37 -9.01 13.41
CA MET A 102 6.90 -10.32 13.85
C MET A 102 7.53 -10.58 15.23
N GLY A 103 6.72 -10.43 16.29
CA GLY A 103 7.26 -10.29 17.63
C GLY A 103 8.21 -9.10 17.70
N GLU A 104 9.42 -9.29 18.19
CA GLU A 104 10.43 -8.21 18.27
C GLU A 104 11.23 -8.03 16.96
N ARG A 105 11.06 -8.93 15.98
CA ARG A 105 11.84 -8.93 14.74
C ARG A 105 11.24 -7.97 13.71
N ASN A 106 12.05 -6.99 13.25
CA ASN A 106 11.73 -6.17 12.08
C ASN A 106 11.86 -7.02 10.83
N ILE A 107 10.75 -7.23 10.12
CA ILE A 107 10.68 -8.08 8.91
C ILE A 107 10.55 -7.30 7.59
N GLU A 108 10.70 -5.98 7.60
CA GLU A 108 10.48 -5.12 6.41
C GLU A 108 11.33 -5.52 5.19
N LYS A 109 12.54 -6.01 5.38
CA LYS A 109 13.38 -6.47 4.28
C LYS A 109 12.94 -7.85 3.79
N GLU A 110 12.67 -8.76 4.70
CA GLU A 110 12.33 -10.15 4.43
C GLU A 110 11.01 -10.27 3.65
N ILE A 111 9.99 -9.50 4.03
CA ILE A 111 8.70 -9.50 3.34
C ILE A 111 8.70 -8.92 1.93
N ARG A 112 9.83 -8.35 1.48
CA ARG A 112 9.94 -7.73 0.15
C ARG A 112 10.77 -8.54 -0.84
N THR A 113 11.18 -9.75 -0.49
CA THR A 113 11.87 -10.68 -1.36
C THR A 113 10.97 -11.18 -2.50
N MET A 114 11.57 -11.69 -3.58
CA MET A 114 10.82 -12.32 -4.67
C MET A 114 10.10 -13.58 -4.20
N GLU A 115 10.70 -14.33 -3.30
CA GLU A 115 10.12 -15.54 -2.72
C GLU A 115 8.78 -15.24 -2.02
N VAL A 116 8.75 -14.30 -1.08
CA VAL A 116 7.50 -13.84 -0.44
C VAL A 116 6.53 -13.25 -1.46
N SER A 117 7.03 -12.46 -2.41
CA SER A 117 6.20 -11.81 -3.43
C SER A 117 5.48 -12.80 -4.35
N SER A 118 6.06 -13.97 -4.61
CA SER A 118 5.46 -14.99 -5.47
C SER A 118 4.28 -15.71 -4.80
N GLN A 119 4.27 -15.79 -3.47
CA GLN A 119 3.27 -16.54 -2.70
C GLN A 119 2.25 -15.65 -1.97
N VAL A 120 2.41 -14.33 -1.98
CA VAL A 120 1.51 -13.42 -1.24
C VAL A 120 0.08 -13.41 -1.77
N SER A 121 -0.14 -13.47 -3.10
CA SER A 121 -1.49 -13.46 -3.66
C SER A 121 -2.27 -14.75 -3.37
N PRO A 122 -1.70 -15.96 -3.48
CA PRO A 122 -2.31 -17.17 -2.95
C PRO A 122 -2.72 -17.08 -1.48
N ILE A 123 -1.85 -16.64 -0.59
CA ILE A 123 -2.15 -16.43 0.84
C ILE A 123 -3.29 -15.41 1.02
N ALA A 124 -3.24 -14.29 0.30
CA ALA A 124 -4.26 -13.24 0.38
C ALA A 124 -5.63 -13.64 -0.22
N ALA A 125 -5.71 -14.76 -0.93
CA ALA A 125 -6.97 -15.32 -1.42
C ALA A 125 -7.70 -16.16 -0.36
N VAL A 126 -7.02 -16.58 0.72
CA VAL A 126 -7.58 -17.46 1.74
C VAL A 126 -8.54 -16.70 2.67
N PRO A 127 -9.82 -17.12 2.80
CA PRO A 127 -10.82 -16.36 3.56
C PRO A 127 -10.48 -16.14 5.03
N TYR A 128 -9.96 -17.15 5.75
CA TYR A 128 -9.61 -17.00 7.16
C TYR A 128 -8.38 -16.10 7.37
N VAL A 129 -7.42 -16.11 6.44
CA VAL A 129 -6.28 -15.16 6.46
C VAL A 129 -6.79 -13.73 6.31
N ARG A 130 -7.71 -13.50 5.37
CA ARG A 130 -8.31 -12.19 5.18
C ARG A 130 -9.02 -11.71 6.44
N ALA A 131 -9.90 -12.55 7.01
CA ALA A 131 -10.62 -12.21 8.23
C ALA A 131 -9.67 -11.88 9.39
N TRP A 132 -8.53 -12.57 9.49
CA TRP A 132 -7.51 -12.31 10.49
C TRP A 132 -6.77 -10.99 10.25
N VAL A 133 -6.38 -10.70 9.00
CA VAL A 133 -5.70 -9.45 8.62
C VAL A 133 -6.64 -8.26 8.76
N ASP A 134 -7.87 -8.34 8.26
CA ASP A 134 -8.83 -7.25 8.27
C ASP A 134 -9.13 -6.78 9.71
N ARG A 135 -9.29 -7.70 10.67
CA ARG A 135 -9.46 -7.35 12.09
C ARG A 135 -8.30 -6.48 12.59
N ARG A 136 -7.06 -6.87 12.31
CA ARG A 136 -5.87 -6.10 12.73
C ARG A 136 -5.75 -4.75 12.05
N LEU A 137 -6.08 -4.67 10.77
CA LEU A 137 -6.08 -3.40 10.05
C LEU A 137 -7.11 -2.42 10.63
N HIS A 138 -8.29 -2.91 11.04
CA HIS A 138 -9.29 -2.10 11.72
C HIS A 138 -8.80 -1.62 13.09
N ASP A 139 -8.14 -2.48 13.87
CA ASP A 139 -7.57 -2.11 15.17
C ASP A 139 -6.50 -1.01 15.03
N PHE A 140 -5.60 -1.12 14.04
CA PHE A 140 -4.59 -0.11 13.76
C PHE A 140 -5.19 1.21 13.27
N ALA A 141 -6.31 1.16 12.54
CA ALA A 141 -6.97 2.33 11.98
C ALA A 141 -7.94 3.00 12.96
N ALA A 142 -8.08 2.50 14.18
CA ALA A 142 -9.03 3.03 15.18
C ALA A 142 -8.79 4.50 15.56
N SER A 143 -7.60 5.05 15.28
CA SER A 143 -7.30 6.48 15.46
C SER A 143 -8.06 7.39 14.49
N GLY A 144 -8.63 6.85 13.41
CA GLY A 144 -9.50 7.57 12.47
C GLY A 144 -8.80 8.44 11.43
N ARG A 145 -7.50 8.68 11.54
CA ARG A 145 -6.74 9.54 10.62
C ARG A 145 -5.72 8.71 9.85
N VAL A 146 -6.22 7.98 8.82
CA VAL A 146 -5.46 6.90 8.17
C VAL A 146 -5.46 7.03 6.65
N VAL A 147 -4.29 6.79 6.05
CA VAL A 147 -4.14 6.43 4.63
C VAL A 147 -3.71 4.98 4.56
N MET A 148 -4.49 4.15 3.89
CA MET A 148 -4.18 2.74 3.73
C MET A 148 -4.14 2.35 2.27
N ASP A 149 -3.10 1.61 1.86
CA ASP A 149 -3.03 1.05 0.52
C ASP A 149 -3.20 -0.47 0.49
N GLY A 150 -3.81 -0.95 -0.61
CA GLY A 150 -4.10 -2.36 -0.79
C GLY A 150 -4.67 -2.72 -2.14
N ARG A 151 -5.68 -3.63 -2.12
CA ARG A 151 -6.40 -4.13 -3.28
C ARG A 151 -7.91 -3.96 -3.18
N ASP A 152 -8.40 -3.93 -1.96
CA ASP A 152 -9.82 -3.95 -1.64
C ASP A 152 -10.13 -3.08 -0.40
N ILE A 153 -9.28 -2.09 -0.15
CA ILE A 153 -9.43 -1.21 1.01
C ILE A 153 -10.75 -0.44 0.90
N GLY A 154 -11.01 0.21 -0.23
CA GLY A 154 -12.22 1.00 -0.45
C GLY A 154 -13.48 0.19 -0.80
N THR A 155 -13.35 -1.13 -1.03
CA THR A 155 -14.50 -1.99 -1.34
C THR A 155 -14.87 -2.92 -0.20
N THR A 156 -13.91 -3.32 0.64
CA THR A 156 -14.11 -4.36 1.69
C THR A 156 -13.64 -3.89 3.06
N VAL A 157 -12.38 -3.45 3.19
CA VAL A 157 -11.81 -3.12 4.51
C VAL A 157 -12.42 -1.83 5.07
N PHE A 158 -12.44 -0.75 4.27
CA PHE A 158 -13.07 0.54 4.62
C PHE A 158 -14.04 0.99 3.53
N PRO A 159 -15.20 0.31 3.39
CA PRO A 159 -16.18 0.63 2.35
C PRO A 159 -16.78 2.04 2.50
N ASN A 160 -16.66 2.63 3.67
CA ASN A 160 -17.11 3.99 3.99
C ASN A 160 -15.96 5.01 4.03
N ALA A 161 -14.77 4.68 3.51
CA ALA A 161 -13.66 5.63 3.42
C ALA A 161 -14.10 6.90 2.68
N GLU A 162 -13.78 8.08 3.25
CA GLU A 162 -14.20 9.37 2.70
C GLU A 162 -13.55 9.68 1.36
N ILE A 163 -12.34 9.17 1.15
CA ILE A 163 -11.65 9.26 -0.14
C ILE A 163 -11.21 7.86 -0.55
N LYS A 164 -11.56 7.48 -1.78
CA LYS A 164 -11.11 6.24 -2.40
C LYS A 164 -10.40 6.58 -3.70
N ILE A 165 -9.18 6.09 -3.84
CA ILE A 165 -8.33 6.26 -5.02
C ILE A 165 -8.09 4.88 -5.61
N PHE A 166 -8.34 4.70 -6.90
CA PHE A 166 -7.99 3.49 -7.63
C PHE A 166 -6.85 3.81 -8.59
N MET A 167 -5.65 3.31 -8.27
CA MET A 167 -4.46 3.56 -9.07
C MET A 167 -4.27 2.49 -10.15
N THR A 168 -4.01 2.96 -11.36
CA THR A 168 -3.64 2.13 -12.51
C THR A 168 -2.42 2.68 -13.21
N ALA A 169 -1.73 1.83 -13.96
CA ALA A 169 -0.71 2.20 -14.92
C ALA A 169 -0.59 1.07 -15.95
N ARG A 170 -0.06 1.38 -17.14
CA ARG A 170 0.20 0.37 -18.17
C ARG A 170 1.07 -0.76 -17.63
N PRO A 171 0.81 -2.02 -18.01
CA PRO A 171 1.55 -3.19 -17.50
C PRO A 171 3.06 -3.07 -17.68
N GLU A 172 3.51 -2.54 -18.83
CA GLU A 172 4.94 -2.36 -19.15
C GLU A 172 5.60 -1.35 -18.20
N VAL A 173 4.90 -0.26 -17.89
CA VAL A 173 5.38 0.76 -16.95
C VAL A 173 5.52 0.19 -15.55
N ARG A 174 4.55 -0.63 -15.11
CA ARG A 174 4.59 -1.29 -13.81
C ARG A 174 5.71 -2.31 -13.71
N ALA A 175 5.91 -3.09 -14.78
CA ALA A 175 6.99 -4.05 -14.85
C ALA A 175 8.37 -3.36 -14.83
N GLN A 176 8.53 -2.25 -15.57
CA GLN A 176 9.75 -1.48 -15.55
C GLN A 176 10.04 -0.90 -14.15
N ARG A 177 9.05 -0.31 -13.50
CA ARG A 177 9.20 0.19 -12.12
C ARG A 177 9.65 -0.91 -11.14
N ARG A 178 9.08 -2.11 -11.27
CA ARG A 178 9.47 -3.24 -10.42
C ARG A 178 10.85 -3.76 -10.75
N PHE A 179 11.20 -3.84 -12.03
CA PHE A 179 12.52 -4.23 -12.48
C PHE A 179 13.59 -3.28 -11.92
N ASP A 180 13.39 -1.97 -12.06
CA ASP A 180 14.31 -0.95 -11.56
C ASP A 180 14.45 -1.00 -10.04
N GLU A 181 13.35 -1.27 -9.33
CA GLU A 181 13.37 -1.46 -7.87
C GLU A 181 14.25 -2.65 -7.46
N LEU A 182 14.12 -3.79 -8.14
CA LEU A 182 14.92 -4.99 -7.86
C LEU A 182 16.41 -4.74 -8.16
N VAL A 183 16.72 -4.12 -9.30
CA VAL A 183 18.08 -3.74 -9.66
C VAL A 183 18.69 -2.78 -8.62
N SER A 184 17.90 -1.81 -8.13
CA SER A 184 18.38 -0.87 -7.10
C SER A 184 18.69 -1.53 -5.76
N LYS A 185 18.12 -2.70 -5.50
CA LYS A 185 18.40 -3.54 -4.33
C LYS A 185 19.56 -4.50 -4.52
N GLY A 186 20.21 -4.46 -5.69
CA GLY A 186 21.35 -5.33 -6.03
C GLY A 186 20.95 -6.71 -6.54
N GLU A 187 19.68 -6.91 -6.89
CA GLU A 187 19.20 -8.13 -7.54
C GLU A 187 19.50 -8.09 -9.05
N SER A 188 19.46 -9.25 -9.70
CA SER A 188 19.65 -9.39 -11.15
C SER A 188 18.38 -9.98 -11.79
N PRO A 189 17.27 -9.22 -11.82
CA PRO A 189 15.99 -9.72 -12.33
C PRO A 189 16.02 -9.91 -13.85
N VAL A 190 15.16 -10.81 -14.37
CA VAL A 190 14.82 -10.93 -15.77
C VAL A 190 13.50 -10.21 -16.01
N PHE A 191 13.44 -9.28 -16.95
CA PHE A 191 12.27 -8.43 -17.18
C PHE A 191 11.00 -9.24 -17.49
N GLU A 192 11.12 -10.27 -18.32
CA GLU A 192 10.01 -11.16 -18.69
C GLU A 192 9.44 -11.91 -17.48
N GLU A 193 10.30 -12.32 -16.54
CA GLU A 193 9.86 -12.98 -15.29
C GLU A 193 9.15 -12.00 -14.37
N VAL A 194 9.64 -10.76 -14.28
CA VAL A 194 8.98 -9.69 -13.52
C VAL A 194 7.61 -9.39 -14.10
N MET A 195 7.50 -9.24 -15.42
CA MET A 195 6.23 -9.01 -16.12
C MET A 195 5.24 -10.15 -15.87
N LYS A 196 5.70 -11.40 -16.03
CA LYS A 196 4.88 -12.59 -15.81
C LYS A 196 4.37 -12.64 -14.37
N ASN A 197 5.23 -12.43 -13.38
CA ASN A 197 4.84 -12.41 -11.97
C ASN A 197 3.79 -11.34 -11.67
N LEU A 198 3.92 -10.14 -12.25
CA LEU A 198 2.93 -9.09 -12.08
C LEU A 198 1.57 -9.48 -12.68
N GLN A 199 1.56 -10.07 -13.88
CA GLN A 199 0.33 -10.52 -14.54
C GLN A 199 -0.37 -11.63 -13.75
N GLU A 200 0.38 -12.61 -13.26
CA GLU A 200 -0.15 -13.70 -12.43
C GLU A 200 -0.79 -13.17 -11.14
N ARG A 201 -0.12 -12.24 -10.46
CA ARG A 201 -0.64 -11.60 -9.25
C ARG A 201 -1.89 -10.77 -9.51
N ASP A 202 -1.88 -9.96 -10.56
CA ASP A 202 -3.03 -9.16 -10.94
C ASP A 202 -4.23 -10.04 -11.30
N TYR A 203 -3.97 -11.19 -11.95
CA TYR A 203 -5.00 -12.17 -12.25
C TYR A 203 -5.60 -12.77 -10.98
N ILE A 204 -4.76 -13.28 -10.06
CA ILE A 204 -5.21 -13.87 -8.79
C ILE A 204 -5.98 -12.82 -7.97
N ASP A 205 -5.41 -11.61 -7.80
CA ASP A 205 -6.02 -10.55 -7.01
C ASP A 205 -7.40 -10.13 -7.56
N SER A 206 -7.59 -10.16 -8.90
CA SER A 206 -8.84 -9.75 -9.55
C SER A 206 -9.89 -10.86 -9.64
N HIS A 207 -9.48 -12.14 -9.56
CA HIS A 207 -10.36 -13.29 -9.77
C HIS A 207 -10.59 -14.13 -8.51
N ARG A 208 -9.97 -13.77 -7.37
CA ARG A 208 -10.23 -14.47 -6.12
C ARG A 208 -11.69 -14.30 -5.70
N GLU A 209 -12.27 -15.34 -5.10
CA GLU A 209 -13.68 -15.36 -4.68
C GLU A 209 -13.98 -14.34 -3.57
N THR A 210 -13.03 -14.20 -2.64
CA THR A 210 -13.19 -13.28 -1.49
C THR A 210 -12.49 -11.97 -1.77
N SER A 211 -13.25 -10.86 -1.72
CA SER A 211 -12.74 -9.49 -1.84
C SER A 211 -11.82 -9.26 -3.04
N PRO A 212 -12.27 -9.52 -4.28
CA PRO A 212 -11.43 -9.34 -5.46
C PRO A 212 -11.00 -7.88 -5.63
N LEU A 213 -9.82 -7.68 -6.24
CA LEU A 213 -9.39 -6.36 -6.68
C LEU A 213 -10.39 -5.82 -7.69
N ARG A 214 -11.12 -4.80 -7.28
CA ARG A 214 -12.05 -4.05 -8.14
C ARG A 214 -12.10 -2.59 -7.70
N ARG A 215 -12.38 -1.72 -8.66
CA ARG A 215 -12.61 -0.32 -8.36
C ARG A 215 -13.92 -0.15 -7.59
N ALA A 216 -13.91 0.57 -6.47
CA ALA A 216 -15.14 1.02 -5.83
C ALA A 216 -15.86 2.03 -6.74
N GLU A 217 -17.20 2.05 -6.72
CA GLU A 217 -18.01 2.89 -7.61
C GLU A 217 -17.71 4.38 -7.42
N ASP A 218 -17.44 4.78 -6.19
CA ASP A 218 -17.12 6.15 -5.78
C ASP A 218 -15.61 6.46 -5.76
N ALA A 219 -14.76 5.54 -6.27
CA ALA A 219 -13.32 5.76 -6.33
C ALA A 219 -12.91 6.66 -7.48
N PHE A 220 -12.04 7.62 -7.18
CA PHE A 220 -11.33 8.41 -8.17
C PHE A 220 -10.23 7.58 -8.83
N VAL A 221 -10.17 7.59 -10.15
CA VAL A 221 -9.17 6.83 -10.91
C VAL A 221 -7.96 7.72 -11.15
N LEU A 222 -6.77 7.19 -10.82
CA LEU A 222 -5.49 7.79 -11.13
C LEU A 222 -4.71 6.84 -12.05
N ASP A 223 -4.62 7.16 -13.35
CA ASP A 223 -3.65 6.54 -14.24
C ASP A 223 -2.35 7.35 -14.19
N ASN A 224 -1.34 6.76 -13.58
CA ASN A 224 -0.05 7.41 -13.40
C ASN A 224 1.03 6.91 -14.37
N SER A 225 0.61 6.37 -15.53
CA SER A 225 1.56 5.84 -16.54
C SER A 225 2.57 6.88 -17.01
N GLU A 226 2.16 8.15 -17.09
CA GLU A 226 2.99 9.28 -17.57
C GLU A 226 3.29 10.31 -16.47
N MET A 227 2.94 10.01 -15.19
CA MET A 227 3.07 10.95 -14.10
C MET A 227 4.34 10.71 -13.29
N GLY A 228 4.97 11.80 -12.87
CA GLY A 228 6.00 11.80 -11.82
C GLY A 228 5.39 11.95 -10.43
N PHE A 229 6.19 11.72 -9.38
CA PHE A 229 5.72 11.84 -7.98
C PHE A 229 5.17 13.22 -7.63
N THR A 230 5.73 14.28 -8.22
CA THR A 230 5.25 15.67 -8.03
C THR A 230 3.84 15.83 -8.57
N ASP A 231 3.54 15.24 -9.72
CA ASP A 231 2.21 15.32 -10.35
C ASP A 231 1.20 14.50 -9.56
N GLU A 232 1.60 13.32 -9.09
CA GLU A 232 0.74 12.45 -8.27
C GLU A 232 0.33 13.13 -6.96
N ILE A 233 1.27 13.77 -6.24
CA ILE A 233 0.95 14.46 -4.98
C ILE A 233 0.11 15.71 -5.23
N ALA A 234 0.39 16.48 -6.28
CA ALA A 234 -0.41 17.65 -6.65
C ALA A 234 -1.86 17.26 -7.01
N TRP A 235 -2.02 16.15 -7.72
CA TRP A 235 -3.35 15.58 -8.02
C TRP A 235 -4.09 15.17 -6.74
N ALA A 236 -3.42 14.44 -5.84
CA ALA A 236 -4.01 14.00 -4.57
C ALA A 236 -4.36 15.18 -3.66
N GLU A 237 -3.50 16.19 -3.60
CA GLU A 237 -3.77 17.44 -2.87
C GLU A 237 -5.00 18.15 -3.42
N GLY A 238 -5.09 18.32 -4.74
CA GLY A 238 -6.25 18.92 -5.40
C GLY A 238 -7.54 18.15 -5.12
N LEU A 239 -7.49 16.81 -5.13
CA LEU A 239 -8.61 15.95 -4.80
C LEU A 239 -9.08 16.14 -3.34
N ILE A 240 -8.15 16.11 -2.39
CA ILE A 240 -8.44 16.26 -0.96
C ILE A 240 -9.01 17.66 -0.68
N ARG A 241 -8.36 18.72 -1.19
CA ARG A 241 -8.82 20.10 -1.06
C ARG A 241 -10.22 20.28 -1.65
N GLY A 242 -10.46 19.78 -2.85
CA GLY A 242 -11.76 19.87 -3.53
C GLY A 242 -12.85 19.12 -2.78
N LYS A 243 -12.58 17.92 -2.27
CA LYS A 243 -13.56 17.10 -1.53
C LYS A 243 -14.06 17.82 -0.27
N PHE A 244 -13.18 18.47 0.47
CA PHE A 244 -13.52 19.12 1.75
C PHE A 244 -13.71 20.64 1.61
N ARG A 245 -13.67 21.16 0.38
CA ARG A 245 -13.81 22.62 0.12
C ARG A 245 -12.83 23.45 0.95
N LEU A 246 -11.60 22.91 1.10
CA LEU A 246 -10.54 23.59 1.80
C LEU A 246 -9.99 24.70 0.88
N LEU A 247 -10.69 25.82 0.86
CA LEU A 247 -10.19 27.02 0.23
C LEU A 247 -9.05 27.56 1.08
N ASP A 248 -8.01 28.06 0.44
CA ASP A 248 -7.02 28.86 1.14
C ASP A 248 -7.77 29.95 1.89
N ALA A 249 -7.44 30.15 3.17
CA ALA A 249 -8.00 31.30 3.87
C ALA A 249 -7.69 32.53 3.00
N PRO A 250 -8.69 33.40 2.67
CA PRO A 250 -8.38 34.58 1.94
C PRO A 250 -7.28 35.28 2.72
N ASP A 251 -6.17 35.61 2.03
CA ASP A 251 -5.15 36.45 2.59
C ASP A 251 -5.89 37.61 3.25
N ALA A 252 -5.65 37.74 4.56
CA ALA A 252 -6.19 38.86 5.30
C ALA A 252 -5.63 40.14 4.62
N ILE A 253 -6.39 40.68 3.67
CA ILE A 253 -6.10 41.98 3.10
C ILE A 253 -6.32 42.97 4.25
N ALA A 254 -5.21 43.32 4.89
CA ALA A 254 -5.15 44.40 5.84
C ALA A 254 -5.14 45.74 5.11
#